data_e426d8159a1dbcb487ab7df5da2d6d93
#
_entry.id   e426d8159a1dbcb487ab7df5da2d6d93
#
_cell.length_a   1.000
_cell.length_b   1.000
_cell.length_c   1.000
_cell.angle_alpha   90.00
_cell.angle_beta   90.00
_cell.angle_gamma   90.00
#
_symmetry.space_group_name_H-M   'P 1'
#
loop_
_entity.id
_entity.type
_entity.pdbx_description
1 polymer ?
#
loop_
_entity_poly.entity_id
_entity_poly.type
_entity_poly.pdbx_seq_one_letter_code
_entity_poly.pdbx_strand_id
1 'polypeptide(L)'
;MELKILHFYPDLMSLYGSYANVSILKRTLEELGNTVTVERVDLGGDADLTHADFVYMGAGTERAQKAALLNFSKMRDSVKAAADAGVTMLFAGNSMELLGKTITDDAGKVYEGLGLADFTAVQNKKRFVEDVYGHTDLYEDAVVGFI
;
A
#
# COMPACT_ATOMS: atom_id res chain seq x y z
N MET A 1 -13.69 -5.82 19.69
CA MET A 1 -12.23 -5.67 19.85
C MET A 1 -11.88 -4.23 19.55
N GLU A 2 -10.77 -3.71 20.06
CA GLU A 2 -10.19 -2.44 19.61
C GLU A 2 -9.21 -2.75 18.48
N LEU A 3 -9.36 -2.07 17.36
CA LEU A 3 -8.54 -2.28 16.18
C LEU A 3 -7.92 -0.95 15.72
N LYS A 4 -6.65 -0.99 15.34
CA LYS A 4 -5.88 0.17 14.88
C LYS A 4 -5.47 0.01 13.43
N ILE A 5 -5.87 0.97 12.59
CA ILE A 5 -5.47 1.06 11.19
C ILE A 5 -4.47 2.22 11.06
N LEU A 6 -3.29 1.95 10.51
CA LEU A 6 -2.35 2.99 10.06
C LEU A 6 -2.60 3.29 8.59
N HIS A 7 -2.92 4.54 8.27
CA HIS A 7 -3.12 5.00 6.90
C HIS A 7 -1.97 5.91 6.49
N PHE A 8 -1.04 5.37 5.69
CA PHE A 8 0.15 6.11 5.24
C PHE A 8 -0.16 7.03 4.09
N TYR A 9 0.26 8.28 4.25
CA TYR A 9 0.26 9.35 3.24
C TYR A 9 -1.09 9.57 2.55
N PRO A 10 -2.21 9.68 3.32
CA PRO A 10 -3.56 9.70 2.76
C PRO A 10 -3.83 10.86 1.79
N ASP A 11 -3.14 11.99 1.93
CA ASP A 11 -3.29 13.14 1.03
C ASP A 11 -2.37 13.05 -0.20
N LEU A 12 -1.29 12.28 -0.11
CA LEU A 12 -0.30 12.10 -1.18
C LEU A 12 -0.63 10.89 -2.07
N MET A 13 -1.03 9.78 -1.41
CA MET A 13 -1.31 8.49 -2.04
C MET A 13 -2.83 8.23 -2.06
N SER A 14 -3.58 9.14 -2.70
CA SER A 14 -5.05 9.14 -2.74
C SER A 14 -5.63 9.10 -4.16
N LEU A 15 -4.82 8.76 -5.16
CA LEU A 15 -5.24 8.70 -6.55
C LEU A 15 -6.41 7.72 -6.72
N TYR A 16 -7.38 8.09 -7.57
CA TYR A 16 -8.59 7.31 -7.84
C TYR A 16 -9.44 7.01 -6.59
N GLY A 17 -9.36 7.84 -5.56
CA GLY A 17 -10.16 7.67 -4.36
C GLY A 17 -9.70 6.53 -3.45
N SER A 18 -8.43 6.14 -3.51
CA SER A 18 -7.85 5.04 -2.69
C SER A 18 -8.14 5.18 -1.19
N TYR A 19 -8.30 6.39 -0.69
CA TYR A 19 -8.67 6.64 0.71
C TYR A 19 -10.02 5.99 1.11
N ALA A 20 -10.91 5.77 0.14
CA ALA A 20 -12.21 5.14 0.39
C ALA A 20 -12.06 3.71 0.90
N ASN A 21 -10.99 3.00 0.54
CA ASN A 21 -10.73 1.66 1.04
C ASN A 21 -10.65 1.62 2.57
N VAL A 22 -9.94 2.58 3.18
CA VAL A 22 -9.84 2.68 4.64
C VAL A 22 -11.19 3.03 5.27
N SER A 23 -11.96 3.93 4.64
CA SER A 23 -13.28 4.33 5.13
C SER A 23 -14.27 3.16 5.11
N ILE A 24 -14.25 2.37 4.02
CA ILE A 24 -15.10 1.17 3.89
C ILE A 24 -14.66 0.11 4.91
N LEU A 25 -13.36 -0.18 5.01
CA LEU A 25 -12.83 -1.14 5.96
C LEU A 25 -13.21 -0.78 7.40
N LYS A 26 -12.98 0.49 7.79
CA LYS A 26 -13.37 0.99 9.11
C LYS A 26 -14.86 0.74 9.39
N ARG A 27 -15.73 1.19 8.47
CA ARG A 27 -17.17 1.05 8.62
C ARG A 27 -17.59 -0.42 8.74
N THR A 28 -17.05 -1.29 7.89
CA THR A 28 -17.36 -2.73 7.91
C THR A 28 -16.95 -3.37 9.24
N LEU A 29 -15.75 -3.04 9.74
CA LEU A 29 -15.27 -3.56 11.01
C LEU A 29 -16.12 -3.04 12.20
N GLU A 30 -16.58 -1.80 12.15
CA GLU A 30 -17.48 -1.22 13.16
C GLU A 30 -18.87 -1.88 13.12
N GLU A 31 -19.42 -2.14 11.93
CA GLU A 31 -20.67 -2.89 11.75
C GLU A 31 -20.57 -4.33 12.30
N LEU A 32 -19.36 -4.91 12.32
CA LEU A 32 -19.05 -6.20 12.94
C LEU A 32 -18.83 -6.12 14.47
N GLY A 33 -19.07 -4.96 15.08
CA GLY A 33 -19.01 -4.77 16.55
C GLY A 33 -17.62 -4.45 17.09
N ASN A 34 -16.68 -4.00 16.26
CA ASN A 34 -15.36 -3.56 16.71
C ASN A 34 -15.33 -2.03 16.93
N THR A 35 -14.38 -1.58 17.75
CA THR A 35 -14.01 -0.17 17.83
C THR A 35 -12.78 0.06 16.96
N VAL A 36 -12.84 0.95 15.97
CA VAL A 36 -11.77 1.12 15.00
C VAL A 36 -11.18 2.53 15.05
N THR A 37 -9.90 2.61 15.34
CA THR A 37 -9.12 3.85 15.26
C THR A 37 -8.32 3.89 13.96
N VAL A 38 -8.40 4.98 13.23
CA VAL A 38 -7.56 5.24 12.06
C VAL A 38 -6.56 6.33 12.40
N GLU A 39 -5.29 5.96 12.42
CA GLU A 39 -4.18 6.89 12.57
C GLU A 39 -3.62 7.24 11.19
N ARG A 40 -3.61 8.54 10.86
CA ARG A 40 -2.99 9.05 9.63
C ARG A 40 -1.51 9.29 9.87
N VAL A 41 -0.69 8.78 8.98
CA VAL A 41 0.77 8.98 9.00
C VAL A 41 1.15 9.83 7.78
N ASP A 42 1.40 11.10 8.00
CA ASP A 42 1.79 12.04 6.94
C ASP A 42 3.29 11.96 6.63
N LEU A 43 3.74 12.62 5.55
CA LEU A 43 5.16 12.68 5.21
C LEU A 43 5.97 13.29 6.36
N GLY A 44 7.04 12.61 6.76
CA GLY A 44 7.87 12.99 7.89
C GLY A 44 7.33 12.51 9.24
N GLY A 45 6.11 11.97 9.28
CA GLY A 45 5.58 11.30 10.45
C GLY A 45 6.26 9.96 10.69
N ASP A 46 6.18 9.50 11.93
CA ASP A 46 6.60 8.19 12.39
C ASP A 46 5.39 7.45 12.97
N ALA A 47 5.40 6.14 12.93
CA ALA A 47 4.34 5.32 13.50
C ALA A 47 4.87 3.99 14.00
N ASP A 48 4.30 3.50 15.08
CA ASP A 48 4.55 2.15 15.57
C ASP A 48 3.70 1.14 14.79
N LEU A 49 4.32 0.53 13.78
CA LEU A 49 3.67 -0.47 12.94
C LEU A 49 3.42 -1.80 13.67
N THR A 50 4.20 -2.11 14.73
CA THR A 50 4.09 -3.39 15.43
C THR A 50 2.84 -3.48 16.30
N HIS A 51 2.25 -2.33 16.64
CA HIS A 51 0.99 -2.23 17.39
C HIS A 51 -0.20 -1.85 16.47
N ALA A 52 -0.05 -2.01 15.17
CA ALA A 52 -1.15 -1.86 14.23
C ALA A 52 -1.77 -3.22 13.90
N ASP A 53 -3.08 -3.25 13.73
CA ASP A 53 -3.79 -4.44 13.23
C ASP A 53 -3.84 -4.44 11.70
N PHE A 54 -3.80 -3.23 11.10
CA PHE A 54 -3.83 -3.08 9.64
C PHE A 54 -3.04 -1.85 9.20
N VAL A 55 -2.23 -2.02 8.17
CA VAL A 55 -1.47 -0.95 7.52
C VAL A 55 -1.97 -0.77 6.09
N TYR A 56 -2.26 0.47 5.71
CA TYR A 56 -2.73 0.80 4.38
C TYR A 56 -1.93 1.94 3.75
N MET A 57 -1.60 1.76 2.46
CA MET A 57 -1.10 2.83 1.59
C MET A 57 -1.82 2.75 0.24
N GLY A 58 -2.41 3.86 -0.19
CA GLY A 58 -3.13 3.97 -1.46
C GLY A 58 -2.21 4.17 -2.66
N ALA A 59 -2.82 4.38 -3.84
CA ALA A 59 -2.12 4.74 -5.06
C ALA A 59 -1.82 6.24 -5.13
N GLY A 60 -0.75 6.62 -5.80
CA GLY A 60 -0.39 8.00 -6.04
C GLY A 60 0.11 8.24 -7.48
N THR A 61 0.33 9.50 -7.83
CA THR A 61 1.10 9.80 -9.04
C THR A 61 2.53 9.29 -8.87
N GLU A 62 3.27 9.11 -9.96
CA GLU A 62 4.69 8.68 -9.90
C GLU A 62 5.55 9.61 -9.03
N ARG A 63 5.28 10.91 -9.09
CA ARG A 63 5.95 11.89 -8.23
C ARG A 63 5.60 11.67 -6.76
N ALA A 64 4.34 11.40 -6.45
CA ALA A 64 3.87 11.10 -5.12
C ALA A 64 4.48 9.80 -4.59
N GLN A 65 4.50 8.75 -5.43
CA GLN A 65 5.13 7.47 -5.12
C GLN A 65 6.61 7.63 -4.75
N LYS A 66 7.38 8.42 -5.52
CA LYS A 66 8.81 8.66 -5.23
C LYS A 66 9.00 9.41 -3.92
N ALA A 67 8.13 10.38 -3.61
CA ALA A 67 8.16 11.09 -2.32
C ALA A 67 7.78 10.15 -1.16
N ALA A 68 6.77 9.32 -1.35
CA ALA A 68 6.39 8.30 -0.38
C ALA A 68 7.55 7.30 -0.15
N LEU A 69 8.18 6.80 -1.22
CA LEU A 69 9.32 5.88 -1.14
C LEU A 69 10.46 6.46 -0.31
N LEU A 70 10.87 7.71 -0.60
CA LEU A 70 11.96 8.39 0.12
C LEU A 70 11.69 8.51 1.61
N ASN A 71 10.44 8.67 1.98
CA ASN A 71 10.03 8.79 3.39
C ASN A 71 9.86 7.42 4.04
N PHE A 72 9.16 6.50 3.36
CA PHE A 72 8.83 5.19 3.86
C PHE A 72 10.05 4.28 4.00
N SER A 73 11.09 4.45 3.16
CA SER A 73 12.34 3.71 3.26
C SER A 73 13.10 3.95 4.57
N LYS A 74 12.87 5.08 5.24
CA LYS A 74 13.42 5.34 6.57
C LYS A 74 12.85 4.41 7.65
N MET A 75 11.67 3.87 7.39
CA MET A 75 10.96 2.95 8.27
C MET A 75 11.12 1.48 7.85
N ARG A 76 12.05 1.17 6.92
CA ARG A 76 12.26 -0.18 6.36
C ARG A 76 12.27 -1.28 7.43
N ASP A 77 13.08 -1.10 8.47
CA ASP A 77 13.26 -2.10 9.52
C ASP A 77 11.98 -2.28 10.34
N SER A 78 11.26 -1.20 10.63
CA SER A 78 9.97 -1.23 11.33
C SER A 78 8.89 -1.92 10.49
N VAL A 79 8.84 -1.61 9.18
CA VAL A 79 7.90 -2.26 8.24
C VAL A 79 8.21 -3.76 8.14
N LYS A 80 9.49 -4.13 8.05
CA LYS A 80 9.90 -5.53 8.01
C LYS A 80 9.52 -6.24 9.31
N ALA A 81 9.82 -5.65 10.46
CA ALA A 81 9.49 -6.24 11.76
C ALA A 81 7.98 -6.45 11.93
N ALA A 82 7.16 -5.49 11.50
CA ALA A 82 5.71 -5.61 11.53
C ALA A 82 5.21 -6.72 10.58
N ALA A 83 5.77 -6.83 9.37
CA ALA A 83 5.44 -7.91 8.44
C ALA A 83 5.82 -9.29 9.01
N ASP A 84 7.02 -9.41 9.58
CA ASP A 84 7.49 -10.65 10.23
C ASP A 84 6.62 -11.02 11.45
N ALA A 85 6.05 -10.03 12.14
CA ALA A 85 5.10 -10.22 13.23
C ALA A 85 3.67 -10.57 12.79
N GLY A 86 3.39 -10.56 11.47
CA GLY A 86 2.09 -10.91 10.91
C GLY A 86 1.08 -9.76 10.87
N VAL A 87 1.51 -8.51 10.98
CA VAL A 87 0.63 -7.35 10.78
C VAL A 87 0.10 -7.36 9.34
N THR A 88 -1.21 -7.27 9.20
CA THR A 88 -1.84 -7.25 7.88
C THR A 88 -1.55 -5.93 7.16
N MET A 89 -1.05 -6.00 5.93
CA MET A 89 -0.69 -4.82 5.14
C MET A 89 -1.30 -4.87 3.75
N LEU A 90 -1.90 -3.76 3.31
CA LEU A 90 -2.42 -3.60 1.96
C LEU A 90 -1.81 -2.36 1.30
N PHE A 91 -1.07 -2.60 0.23
CA PHE A 91 -0.49 -1.58 -0.63
C PHE A 91 -1.22 -1.61 -1.97
N ALA A 92 -2.00 -0.57 -2.26
CA ALA A 92 -2.86 -0.52 -3.45
C ALA A 92 -2.18 0.22 -4.61
N GLY A 93 -2.32 -0.33 -5.81
CA GLY A 93 -1.75 0.25 -7.03
C GLY A 93 -0.23 0.38 -6.95
N ASN A 94 0.32 1.51 -7.36
CA ASN A 94 1.76 1.71 -7.42
C ASN A 94 2.47 1.82 -6.05
N SER A 95 1.75 1.88 -4.95
CA SER A 95 2.39 1.75 -3.63
C SER A 95 2.93 0.34 -3.38
N MET A 96 2.37 -0.69 -4.03
CA MET A 96 2.92 -2.04 -3.98
C MET A 96 4.37 -2.10 -4.46
N GLU A 97 4.73 -1.28 -5.43
CA GLU A 97 6.09 -1.25 -6.01
C GLU A 97 7.16 -0.86 -4.97
N LEU A 98 6.78 -0.12 -3.92
CA LEU A 98 7.69 0.25 -2.83
C LEU A 98 8.23 -0.96 -2.08
N LEU A 99 7.46 -2.05 -2.05
CA LEU A 99 7.83 -3.28 -1.34
C LEU A 99 8.91 -4.10 -2.06
N GLY A 100 9.04 -3.89 -3.38
CA GLY A 100 10.01 -4.59 -4.22
C GLY A 100 11.46 -4.15 -3.98
N LYS A 101 12.37 -4.72 -4.76
CA LYS A 101 13.82 -4.41 -4.70
C LYS A 101 14.13 -3.06 -5.32
N THR A 102 13.59 -2.80 -6.52
CA THR A 102 13.85 -1.55 -7.26
C THR A 102 12.63 -1.10 -8.05
N ILE A 103 12.57 0.20 -8.27
CA ILE A 103 11.64 0.85 -9.22
C ILE A 103 12.48 1.57 -10.27
N THR A 104 12.30 1.26 -11.54
CA THR A 104 12.96 1.95 -12.66
C THR A 104 11.95 2.85 -13.36
N ASP A 105 12.21 4.16 -13.46
CA ASP A 105 11.32 5.09 -14.12
C ASP A 105 11.50 5.09 -15.66
N ASP A 106 10.67 5.85 -16.36
CA ASP A 106 10.66 5.97 -17.83
C ASP A 106 11.95 6.57 -18.41
N ALA A 107 12.72 7.32 -17.58
CA ALA A 107 14.03 7.85 -17.91
C ALA A 107 15.16 6.84 -17.66
N GLY A 108 14.85 5.65 -17.15
CA GLY A 108 15.82 4.61 -16.77
C GLY A 108 16.50 4.85 -15.44
N LYS A 109 16.03 5.79 -14.63
CA LYS A 109 16.56 6.02 -13.29
C LYS A 109 16.03 4.97 -12.34
N VAL A 110 16.93 4.34 -11.59
CA VAL A 110 16.63 3.30 -10.63
C VAL A 110 16.51 3.90 -9.22
N TYR A 111 15.45 3.53 -8.54
CA TYR A 111 15.20 3.85 -7.12
C TYR A 111 15.18 2.55 -6.33
N GLU A 112 15.87 2.54 -5.20
CA GLU A 112 15.88 1.39 -4.29
C GLU A 112 14.55 1.30 -3.53
N GLY A 113 13.88 0.16 -3.62
CA GLY A 113 12.68 -0.15 -2.85
C GLY A 113 13.00 -0.67 -1.44
N LEU A 114 11.99 -1.15 -0.72
CA LEU A 114 12.18 -1.70 0.62
C LEU A 114 12.82 -3.10 0.61
N GLY A 115 12.75 -3.82 -0.51
CA GLY A 115 13.29 -5.17 -0.63
C GLY A 115 12.60 -6.21 0.25
N LEU A 116 11.33 -5.97 0.60
CA LEU A 116 10.52 -6.90 1.39
C LEU A 116 9.94 -8.02 0.53
N ALA A 117 9.77 -7.77 -0.76
CA ALA A 117 9.26 -8.74 -1.73
C ALA A 117 10.24 -8.90 -2.90
N ASP A 118 10.35 -10.13 -3.43
CA ASP A 118 11.31 -10.49 -4.49
C ASP A 118 10.77 -10.15 -5.88
N PHE A 119 10.63 -8.84 -6.16
CA PHE A 119 10.33 -8.35 -7.49
C PHE A 119 10.99 -6.99 -7.75
N THR A 120 11.00 -6.59 -9.02
CA THR A 120 11.38 -5.25 -9.49
C THR A 120 10.25 -4.67 -10.33
N ALA A 121 10.03 -3.35 -10.21
CA ALA A 121 9.08 -2.63 -11.03
C ALA A 121 9.82 -1.81 -12.09
N VAL A 122 9.34 -1.86 -13.33
CA VAL A 122 9.88 -1.07 -14.45
C VAL A 122 8.73 -0.33 -15.11
N GLN A 123 8.82 0.99 -15.12
CA GLN A 123 7.83 1.81 -15.81
C GLN A 123 7.92 1.60 -17.31
N ASN A 124 6.81 1.17 -17.90
CA ASN A 124 6.72 0.98 -19.34
C ASN A 124 6.29 2.28 -20.03
N LYS A 125 6.90 2.58 -21.19
CA LYS A 125 6.49 3.72 -22.03
C LYS A 125 5.08 3.53 -22.61
N LYS A 126 4.67 2.28 -22.83
CA LYS A 126 3.33 1.94 -23.29
C LYS A 126 2.44 1.69 -22.08
N ARG A 127 1.41 2.51 -21.95
CA ARG A 127 0.37 2.29 -20.93
C ARG A 127 -0.50 1.12 -21.36
N PHE A 128 -0.71 0.19 -20.46
CA PHE A 128 -1.73 -0.86 -20.60
C PHE A 128 -3.02 -0.34 -19.99
N VAL A 129 -4.12 -0.52 -20.72
CA VAL A 129 -5.48 -0.20 -20.28
C VAL A 129 -6.35 -1.31 -20.82
N GLU A 130 -6.68 -2.29 -20.01
CA GLU A 130 -7.35 -3.51 -20.45
C GLU A 130 -8.26 -4.04 -19.33
N ASP A 131 -9.28 -4.79 -19.73
CA ASP A 131 -10.05 -5.62 -18.80
C ASP A 131 -9.20 -6.84 -18.42
N VAL A 132 -9.14 -7.13 -17.14
CA VAL A 132 -8.38 -8.26 -16.59
C VAL A 132 -9.36 -9.30 -16.06
N TYR A 133 -9.14 -10.52 -16.47
CA TYR A 133 -9.82 -11.70 -15.95
C TYR A 133 -8.79 -12.61 -15.30
N GLY A 134 -8.99 -12.93 -14.05
CA GLY A 134 -8.04 -13.75 -13.29
C GLY A 134 -8.70 -14.66 -12.28
N HIS A 135 -7.95 -15.62 -11.79
CA HIS A 135 -8.31 -16.49 -10.68
C HIS A 135 -7.41 -16.19 -9.48
N THR A 136 -7.95 -16.38 -8.30
CA THR A 136 -7.23 -16.28 -7.04
C THR A 136 -7.59 -17.48 -6.17
N ASP A 137 -6.65 -17.90 -5.33
CA ASP A 137 -6.90 -18.95 -4.34
C ASP A 137 -7.78 -18.47 -3.16
N LEU A 138 -8.10 -17.16 -3.13
CA LEU A 138 -8.92 -16.56 -2.07
C LEU A 138 -10.42 -16.73 -2.31
N TYR A 139 -10.83 -16.96 -3.56
CA TYR A 139 -12.24 -17.08 -3.98
C TYR A 139 -12.41 -18.18 -5.02
N GLU A 140 -13.54 -18.86 -4.99
CA GLU A 140 -13.90 -19.86 -6.00
C GLU A 140 -14.23 -19.22 -7.36
N ASP A 141 -14.77 -18.00 -7.33
CA ASP A 141 -15.16 -17.27 -8.53
C ASP A 141 -13.97 -16.51 -9.15
N ALA A 142 -14.08 -16.25 -10.45
CA ALA A 142 -13.13 -15.42 -11.16
C ALA A 142 -13.21 -13.95 -10.71
N VAL A 143 -12.06 -13.30 -10.65
CA VAL A 143 -11.95 -11.87 -10.38
C VAL A 143 -11.87 -11.13 -11.71
N VAL A 144 -12.80 -10.21 -11.94
CA VAL A 144 -12.78 -9.30 -13.09
C VAL A 144 -12.35 -7.93 -12.61
N GLY A 145 -11.36 -7.37 -13.27
CA GLY A 145 -10.82 -6.05 -12.95
C GLY A 145 -10.51 -5.24 -14.20
N PHE A 146 -10.05 -4.02 -13.96
CA PHE A 146 -9.62 -3.11 -15.00
C PHE A 146 -8.24 -2.53 -14.64
N ILE A 147 -7.32 -2.47 -15.60
CA ILE A 147 -5.97 -1.88 -15.45
C ILE A 147 -5.72 -0.80 -16.51
#